data_63999474519dbfc130b24aa06db96d41
#
_entry.id   63999474519dbfc130b24aa06db96d41
#
_cell.length_a   1.000
_cell.length_b   1.000
_cell.length_c   1.000
_cell.angle_alpha   90.00
_cell.angle_beta   90.00
_cell.angle_gamma   90.00
#
_symmetry.space_group_name_H-M   'P 1'
#
loop_
_entity.id
_entity.type
_entity.pdbx_description
1 polymer ?
#
loop_
_entity_poly.entity_id
_entity_poly.type
_entity_poly.pdbx_seq_one_letter_code
_entity_poly.pdbx_strand_id
1 'polypeptide(L)'
;METGADSLAVGAVGAPGRMKEMDYVLYFFFQIIELFIHTGSFIWFLYSMPREEESKPWVRYCVWGIFMILTFLLPALWWNDIITMSVLTAYYIAVCWLFYHRSRTWILYSLIYGMANYGAQVIGIYFTVYISKKFGFYQEMLSYYTLVLAKMICLFSVTYLMRRIVRKRMVKDQTELHIRGMILVPLFSMILVYLYCVSGESFFLEHGFWGVILCMLLLLAINIYCLYVWYDLAENRELKHKVELMKQQNELTHQYYEDMENNYNRSRRIIHDIRNHLNMLEQSAKTDNTDYFEDVHGMLNSLGLKFYSDNRMLNMILNDKLKKLEPGQAECNMGGIRLDFLTDMDVTTIFANLLD
;
A
#
# COMPACT_ATOMS: atom_id res chain seq x y z
N MET A 1 43.19 -38.59 29.78
CA MET A 1 41.83 -38.25 29.36
C MET A 1 41.93 -36.84 28.75
N GLU A 2 42.36 -36.76 27.53
CA GLU A 2 42.44 -35.51 26.79
C GLU A 2 41.08 -35.29 26.08
N THR A 3 40.38 -34.32 26.55
CA THR A 3 39.17 -33.82 25.87
C THR A 3 39.64 -32.83 24.81
N GLY A 4 39.82 -33.35 23.59
CA GLY A 4 40.01 -32.50 22.42
C GLY A 4 38.70 -31.73 22.12
N ALA A 5 38.62 -30.52 22.64
CA ALA A 5 37.67 -29.53 22.20
C ALA A 5 38.28 -28.91 20.92
N ASP A 6 38.10 -29.61 19.79
CA ASP A 6 38.24 -28.98 18.49
C ASP A 6 37.10 -27.98 18.34
N SER A 7 37.39 -26.74 18.70
CA SER A 7 36.57 -25.58 18.40
C SER A 7 36.40 -25.50 16.87
N LEU A 8 35.23 -25.94 16.40
CA LEU A 8 34.78 -25.69 15.06
C LEU A 8 34.55 -24.17 14.92
N ALA A 9 35.63 -23.43 14.74
CA ALA A 9 35.58 -22.03 14.41
C ALA A 9 34.86 -21.86 13.05
N VAL A 10 33.60 -21.53 13.10
CA VAL A 10 32.80 -21.10 11.94
C VAL A 10 33.45 -19.86 11.25
N GLY A 11 34.44 -19.24 11.91
CA GLY A 11 35.22 -18.12 11.39
C GLY A 11 36.44 -18.47 10.57
N ALA A 12 36.80 -19.75 10.40
CA ALA A 12 38.05 -20.15 9.75
C ALA A 12 37.88 -20.86 8.39
N VAL A 13 36.77 -20.69 7.71
CA VAL A 13 36.67 -21.08 6.31
C VAL A 13 37.27 -19.96 5.45
N GLY A 14 38.60 -19.90 5.35
CA GLY A 14 39.19 -18.97 4.42
C GLY A 14 40.59 -18.42 4.69
N ALA A 15 41.39 -19.00 5.60
CA ALA A 15 42.82 -18.68 5.59
C ALA A 15 43.52 -19.46 4.45
N PRO A 16 44.10 -18.79 3.45
CA PRO A 16 44.70 -19.47 2.28
C PRO A 16 46.08 -20.09 2.62
N GLY A 17 46.04 -21.16 3.39
CA GLY A 17 47.23 -21.93 3.68
C GLY A 17 47.33 -23.19 2.82
N ARG A 18 48.10 -23.14 1.72
CA ARG A 18 48.42 -24.24 0.81
C ARG A 18 47.37 -24.66 -0.23
N MET A 19 46.68 -23.72 -0.83
CA MET A 19 45.91 -24.01 -2.03
C MET A 19 46.82 -24.21 -3.24
N LYS A 20 46.49 -25.17 -4.13
CA LYS A 20 47.10 -25.25 -5.48
C LYS A 20 46.64 -24.05 -6.29
N GLU A 21 47.44 -23.56 -7.24
CA GLU A 21 47.12 -22.39 -8.05
C GLU A 21 45.72 -22.52 -8.73
N MET A 22 45.36 -23.72 -9.16
CA MET A 22 44.05 -23.99 -9.80
C MET A 22 42.88 -23.82 -8.82
N ASP A 23 43.07 -24.09 -7.54
CA ASP A 23 42.06 -23.91 -6.49
C ASP A 23 41.79 -22.43 -6.20
N TYR A 24 42.82 -21.58 -6.30
CA TYR A 24 42.66 -20.12 -6.17
C TYR A 24 41.83 -19.52 -7.30
N VAL A 25 42.06 -19.95 -8.55
CA VAL A 25 41.31 -19.46 -9.70
C VAL A 25 39.84 -19.86 -9.56
N LEU A 26 39.56 -21.08 -9.15
CA LEU A 26 38.19 -21.58 -8.97
C LEU A 26 37.49 -20.89 -7.80
N TYR A 27 38.17 -20.64 -6.69
CA TYR A 27 37.70 -19.88 -5.54
C TYR A 27 37.29 -18.46 -5.93
N PHE A 28 38.15 -17.73 -6.65
CA PHE A 28 37.87 -16.39 -7.14
C PHE A 28 36.68 -16.37 -8.11
N PHE A 29 36.56 -17.37 -8.97
CA PHE A 29 35.45 -17.49 -9.90
C PHE A 29 34.11 -17.63 -9.16
N PHE A 30 34.05 -18.49 -8.14
CA PHE A 30 32.82 -18.64 -7.33
C PHE A 30 32.53 -17.38 -6.51
N GLN A 31 33.46 -16.65 -5.99
CA GLN A 31 33.24 -15.36 -5.33
C GLN A 31 32.67 -14.34 -6.28
N ILE A 32 33.16 -14.26 -7.50
CA ILE A 32 32.61 -13.34 -8.52
C ILE A 32 31.17 -13.73 -8.84
N ILE A 33 30.86 -15.00 -9.01
CA ILE A 33 29.50 -15.48 -9.26
C ILE A 33 28.56 -15.11 -8.10
N GLU A 34 29.00 -15.36 -6.84
CA GLU A 34 28.24 -15.00 -5.64
C GLU A 34 27.91 -13.50 -5.62
N LEU A 35 28.90 -12.65 -5.90
CA LEU A 35 28.75 -11.20 -5.98
C LEU A 35 27.72 -10.78 -7.04
N PHE A 36 27.79 -11.36 -8.24
CA PHE A 36 26.85 -11.07 -9.32
C PHE A 36 25.43 -11.50 -8.99
N ILE A 37 25.25 -12.69 -8.40
CA ILE A 37 23.92 -13.19 -8.03
C ILE A 37 23.34 -12.38 -6.88
N HIS A 38 24.15 -12.01 -5.88
CA HIS A 38 23.70 -11.19 -4.77
C HIS A 38 23.26 -9.80 -5.25
N THR A 39 24.08 -9.17 -6.09
CA THR A 39 23.74 -7.87 -6.71
C THR A 39 22.54 -7.97 -7.64
N GLY A 40 22.50 -8.99 -8.48
CA GLY A 40 21.37 -9.23 -9.39
C GLY A 40 20.06 -9.48 -8.66
N SER A 41 20.07 -10.21 -7.55
CA SER A 41 18.90 -10.45 -6.71
C SER A 41 18.37 -9.17 -6.07
N PHE A 42 19.26 -8.31 -5.57
CA PHE A 42 18.90 -7.02 -5.03
C PHE A 42 18.29 -6.10 -6.09
N ILE A 43 18.90 -6.00 -7.26
CA ILE A 43 18.37 -5.24 -8.39
C ILE A 43 17.00 -5.78 -8.80
N TRP A 44 16.85 -7.09 -8.89
CA TRP A 44 15.60 -7.74 -9.26
C TRP A 44 14.48 -7.48 -8.25
N PHE A 45 14.81 -7.40 -6.97
CA PHE A 45 13.90 -6.97 -5.91
C PHE A 45 13.50 -5.50 -6.10
N LEU A 46 14.46 -4.60 -6.31
CA LEU A 46 14.21 -3.17 -6.53
C LEU A 46 13.31 -2.91 -7.75
N TYR A 47 13.45 -3.68 -8.83
CA TYR A 47 12.57 -3.60 -10.00
C TYR A 47 11.12 -4.01 -9.73
N SER A 48 10.81 -4.56 -8.58
CA SER A 48 9.43 -4.83 -8.17
C SER A 48 8.75 -3.62 -7.54
N MET A 49 9.48 -2.58 -7.18
CA MET A 49 8.96 -1.36 -6.56
C MET A 49 8.61 -0.28 -7.60
N PRO A 50 7.54 0.53 -7.42
CA PRO A 50 7.24 1.66 -8.30
C PRO A 50 8.35 2.70 -8.16
N ARG A 51 8.69 3.31 -9.27
CA ARG A 51 9.72 4.35 -9.31
C ARG A 51 9.07 5.72 -9.16
N GLU A 52 9.69 6.60 -8.41
CA GLU A 52 9.51 8.03 -8.62
C GLU A 52 10.16 8.42 -9.96
N GLU A 53 9.65 9.49 -10.58
CA GLU A 53 10.03 10.00 -11.90
C GLU A 53 11.50 9.76 -12.28
N GLU A 54 11.67 9.18 -13.42
CA GLU A 54 12.88 8.89 -14.20
C GLU A 54 14.25 9.28 -13.58
N SER A 55 14.74 8.47 -12.65
CA SER A 55 16.16 8.52 -12.30
C SER A 55 16.99 8.22 -13.55
N LYS A 56 17.92 9.12 -13.89
CA LYS A 56 18.80 8.99 -15.06
C LYS A 56 19.47 7.60 -15.04
N PRO A 57 19.61 6.91 -16.18
CA PRO A 57 20.11 5.52 -16.22
C PRO A 57 21.51 5.36 -15.58
N TRP A 58 22.38 6.36 -15.68
CA TRP A 58 23.70 6.32 -15.08
C TRP A 58 23.68 6.23 -13.55
N VAL A 59 22.68 6.85 -12.88
CA VAL A 59 22.51 6.78 -11.42
C VAL A 59 22.27 5.34 -10.97
N ARG A 60 21.52 4.57 -11.75
CA ARG A 60 21.26 3.14 -11.46
C ARG A 60 22.57 2.33 -11.54
N TYR A 61 23.39 2.58 -12.55
CA TYR A 61 24.70 1.91 -12.67
C TYR A 61 25.63 2.27 -11.52
N CYS A 62 25.61 3.53 -11.05
CA CYS A 62 26.35 3.94 -9.86
C CYS A 62 25.86 3.21 -8.60
N VAL A 63 24.55 3.09 -8.39
CA VAL A 63 23.98 2.34 -7.27
C VAL A 63 24.42 0.88 -7.32
N TRP A 64 24.40 0.24 -8.48
CA TRP A 64 24.86 -1.13 -8.63
C TRP A 64 26.37 -1.27 -8.35
N GLY A 65 27.15 -0.36 -8.90
CA GLY A 65 28.60 -0.36 -8.67
C GLY A 65 28.96 -0.17 -7.20
N ILE A 66 28.32 0.76 -6.50
CA ILE A 66 28.51 0.98 -5.07
C ILE A 66 28.10 -0.27 -4.28
N PHE A 67 26.99 -0.91 -4.62
CA PHE A 67 26.55 -2.13 -3.96
C PHE A 67 27.55 -3.28 -4.14
N MET A 68 28.06 -3.48 -5.36
CA MET A 68 29.10 -4.45 -5.65
C MET A 68 30.38 -4.18 -4.84
N ILE A 69 30.82 -2.93 -4.79
CA ILE A 69 31.98 -2.54 -4.02
C ILE A 69 31.79 -2.80 -2.53
N LEU A 70 30.63 -2.43 -1.98
CA LEU A 70 30.31 -2.67 -0.57
C LEU A 70 30.26 -4.16 -0.24
N THR A 71 29.59 -4.97 -1.05
CA THR A 71 29.49 -6.43 -0.83
C THR A 71 30.84 -7.14 -0.95
N PHE A 72 31.78 -6.61 -1.73
CA PHE A 72 33.11 -7.16 -1.88
C PHE A 72 34.09 -6.68 -0.79
N LEU A 73 34.09 -5.36 -0.52
CA LEU A 73 35.07 -4.76 0.41
C LEU A 73 34.75 -4.98 1.89
N LEU A 74 33.45 -4.95 2.26
CA LEU A 74 33.08 -5.05 3.67
C LEU A 74 33.53 -6.35 4.33
N PRO A 75 33.34 -7.54 3.74
CA PRO A 75 33.85 -8.78 4.29
C PRO A 75 35.38 -8.86 4.31
N ALA A 76 36.04 -8.14 3.39
CA ALA A 76 37.50 -8.11 3.31
C ALA A 76 38.16 -7.17 4.35
N LEU A 77 37.48 -6.07 4.67
CA LEU A 77 37.99 -5.05 5.60
C LEU A 77 37.59 -5.32 7.06
N TRP A 78 36.44 -5.93 7.28
CA TRP A 78 35.86 -6.11 8.60
C TRP A 78 35.47 -7.58 8.79
N TRP A 79 36.15 -8.27 9.65
CA TRP A 79 35.86 -9.68 10.00
C TRP A 79 34.56 -9.86 10.81
N ASN A 80 33.78 -8.80 10.94
CA ASN A 80 32.56 -8.79 11.76
C ASN A 80 31.32 -8.76 10.88
N ASP A 81 30.62 -9.88 10.77
CA ASP A 81 29.40 -10.05 10.00
C ASP A 81 28.29 -9.03 10.36
N ILE A 82 28.30 -8.53 11.62
CA ILE A 82 27.35 -7.54 12.12
C ILE A 82 27.49 -6.22 11.38
N ILE A 83 28.72 -5.73 11.27
CA ILE A 83 29.00 -4.44 10.64
C ILE A 83 28.62 -4.54 9.17
N THR A 84 28.99 -5.64 8.52
CA THR A 84 28.60 -5.91 7.13
C THR A 84 27.10 -5.93 6.96
N MET A 85 26.37 -6.64 7.81
CA MET A 85 24.91 -6.69 7.82
C MET A 85 24.27 -5.32 8.02
N SER A 86 24.76 -4.57 9.00
CA SER A 86 24.20 -3.24 9.32
C SER A 86 24.41 -2.25 8.20
N VAL A 87 25.61 -2.21 7.61
CA VAL A 87 25.93 -1.31 6.49
C VAL A 87 25.13 -1.67 5.24
N LEU A 88 25.02 -2.94 4.89
CA LEU A 88 24.21 -3.36 3.73
C LEU A 88 22.71 -3.07 3.93
N THR A 89 22.20 -3.25 5.14
CA THR A 89 20.80 -2.91 5.43
C THR A 89 20.55 -1.41 5.35
N ALA A 90 21.44 -0.60 5.92
CA ALA A 90 21.38 0.85 5.79
C ALA A 90 21.44 1.27 4.31
N TYR A 91 22.24 0.59 3.51
CA TYR A 91 22.31 0.81 2.07
C TYR A 91 21.00 0.45 1.37
N TYR A 92 20.36 -0.69 1.68
CA TYR A 92 19.04 -1.05 1.15
C TYR A 92 18.00 0.03 1.44
N ILE A 93 17.94 0.52 2.68
CA ILE A 93 17.03 1.58 3.11
C ILE A 93 17.30 2.87 2.34
N ALA A 94 18.58 3.28 2.26
CA ALA A 94 18.98 4.51 1.58
C ALA A 94 18.63 4.48 0.08
N VAL A 95 18.89 3.37 -0.60
CA VAL A 95 18.58 3.20 -2.02
C VAL A 95 17.07 3.21 -2.25
N CYS A 96 16.29 2.51 -1.42
CA CYS A 96 14.84 2.53 -1.51
C CYS A 96 14.29 3.94 -1.30
N TRP A 97 14.80 4.67 -0.32
CA TRP A 97 14.33 6.01 0.01
C TRP A 97 14.72 7.07 -1.04
N LEU A 98 15.94 6.98 -1.59
CA LEU A 98 16.45 7.99 -2.52
C LEU A 98 15.95 7.82 -3.96
N PHE A 99 15.74 6.57 -4.41
CA PHE A 99 15.58 6.28 -5.85
C PHE A 99 14.24 5.66 -6.21
N TYR A 100 13.46 5.18 -5.24
CA TYR A 100 12.24 4.46 -5.59
C TYR A 100 11.02 5.23 -5.14
N HIS A 101 10.65 5.47 -4.06
CA HIS A 101 9.52 6.28 -3.65
C HIS A 101 9.74 6.78 -2.24
N ARG A 102 9.45 8.04 -1.96
CA ARG A 102 9.61 8.61 -0.61
C ARG A 102 8.58 8.11 0.40
N SER A 103 7.76 7.15 0.02
CA SER A 103 6.79 6.53 0.92
C SER A 103 7.50 5.72 2.01
N ARG A 104 7.07 5.87 3.25
CA ARG A 104 7.61 5.14 4.42
C ARG A 104 7.43 3.62 4.34
N THR A 105 6.50 3.16 3.51
CA THR A 105 6.24 1.74 3.25
C THR A 105 7.45 1.01 2.67
N TRP A 106 8.24 1.70 1.85
CA TRP A 106 9.42 1.11 1.22
C TRP A 106 10.53 0.81 2.21
N ILE A 107 10.63 1.58 3.27
CA ILE A 107 11.54 1.30 4.38
C ILE A 107 11.21 -0.06 5.00
N LEU A 108 9.91 -0.33 5.21
CA LEU A 108 9.45 -1.62 5.75
C LEU A 108 9.82 -2.78 4.83
N TYR A 109 9.54 -2.66 3.52
CA TYR A 109 9.89 -3.69 2.54
C TYR A 109 11.40 -3.93 2.45
N SER A 110 12.22 -2.87 2.51
CA SER A 110 13.68 -2.99 2.45
C SER A 110 14.25 -3.66 3.71
N LEU A 111 13.70 -3.37 4.89
CA LEU A 111 14.07 -4.03 6.14
C LEU A 111 13.75 -5.52 6.12
N ILE A 112 12.53 -5.88 5.69
CA ILE A 112 12.11 -7.29 5.59
C ILE A 112 12.94 -8.04 4.55
N TYR A 113 13.27 -7.39 3.42
CA TYR A 113 14.16 -7.99 2.43
C TYR A 113 15.56 -8.21 2.99
N GLY A 114 16.12 -7.23 3.71
CA GLY A 114 17.42 -7.36 4.40
C GLY A 114 17.41 -8.55 5.37
N MET A 115 16.41 -8.64 6.25
CA MET A 115 16.25 -9.74 7.19
C MET A 115 16.15 -11.09 6.46
N ALA A 116 15.32 -11.18 5.43
CA ALA A 116 15.11 -12.41 4.66
C ALA A 116 16.39 -12.85 3.93
N ASN A 117 17.18 -11.89 3.41
CA ASN A 117 18.47 -12.14 2.78
C ASN A 117 19.48 -12.73 3.78
N TYR A 118 19.57 -12.16 4.98
CA TYR A 118 20.46 -12.70 6.01
C TYR A 118 20.00 -14.06 6.54
N GLY A 119 18.70 -14.23 6.71
CA GLY A 119 18.13 -15.55 7.05
C GLY A 119 18.50 -16.63 6.00
N ALA A 120 18.45 -16.27 4.72
CA ALA A 120 18.88 -17.15 3.63
C ALA A 120 20.37 -17.53 3.71
N GLN A 121 21.23 -16.56 4.08
CA GLN A 121 22.65 -16.83 4.28
C GLN A 121 22.91 -17.77 5.45
N VAL A 122 22.24 -17.55 6.59
CA VAL A 122 22.31 -18.41 7.78
C VAL A 122 21.88 -19.84 7.43
N ILE A 123 20.76 -20.02 6.74
CA ILE A 123 20.31 -21.34 6.28
C ILE A 123 21.36 -22.00 5.39
N GLY A 124 21.97 -21.25 4.46
CA GLY A 124 23.03 -21.75 3.58
C GLY A 124 24.23 -22.26 4.34
N ILE A 125 24.71 -21.52 5.36
CA ILE A 125 25.85 -21.91 6.21
C ILE A 125 25.55 -23.23 6.94
N TYR A 126 24.44 -23.31 7.67
CA TYR A 126 24.12 -24.50 8.44
C TYR A 126 23.73 -25.72 7.57
N PHE A 127 23.16 -25.47 6.39
CA PHE A 127 22.95 -26.52 5.39
C PHE A 127 24.28 -27.15 4.96
N THR A 128 25.26 -26.32 4.69
CA THR A 128 26.60 -26.80 4.33
C THR A 128 27.23 -27.62 5.44
N VAL A 129 27.18 -27.14 6.69
CA VAL A 129 27.67 -27.88 7.85
C VAL A 129 26.94 -29.23 8.00
N TYR A 130 25.61 -29.25 7.81
CA TYR A 130 24.85 -30.48 7.87
C TYR A 130 25.24 -31.49 6.79
N ILE A 131 25.39 -31.05 5.53
CA ILE A 131 25.79 -31.90 4.40
C ILE A 131 27.19 -32.41 4.59
N SER A 132 28.15 -31.56 5.00
CA SER A 132 29.52 -31.93 5.25
C SER A 132 29.63 -33.03 6.32
N LYS A 133 28.87 -32.90 7.42
CA LYS A 133 28.83 -33.93 8.48
C LYS A 133 28.19 -35.24 7.98
N LYS A 134 27.10 -35.17 7.19
CA LYS A 134 26.38 -36.36 6.74
C LYS A 134 27.12 -37.17 5.71
N PHE A 135 27.86 -36.52 4.80
CA PHE A 135 28.55 -37.17 3.68
C PHE A 135 30.06 -37.29 3.90
N GLY A 136 30.57 -36.80 5.01
CA GLY A 136 32.01 -36.89 5.33
C GLY A 136 32.90 -36.02 4.45
N PHE A 137 32.36 -34.96 3.88
CA PHE A 137 33.13 -34.02 3.05
C PHE A 137 33.93 -33.07 3.93
N TYR A 138 35.13 -33.46 4.30
CA TYR A 138 36.05 -32.62 5.07
C TYR A 138 36.99 -31.79 4.20
N GLN A 139 36.83 -31.82 2.89
CA GLN A 139 37.61 -30.96 1.99
C GLN A 139 37.09 -29.54 2.05
N GLU A 140 37.90 -28.60 2.51
CA GLU A 140 37.54 -27.19 2.67
C GLU A 140 36.92 -26.58 1.40
N MET A 141 37.48 -26.92 0.23
CA MET A 141 36.98 -26.45 -1.08
C MET A 141 35.60 -26.93 -1.43
N LEU A 142 35.31 -28.21 -1.22
CA LEU A 142 33.99 -28.76 -1.54
C LEU A 142 32.90 -28.19 -0.60
N SER A 143 33.25 -27.97 0.65
CA SER A 143 32.39 -27.31 1.63
C SER A 143 32.12 -25.86 1.24
N TYR A 144 33.11 -25.11 0.73
CA TYR A 144 32.93 -23.76 0.22
C TYR A 144 32.00 -23.70 -0.99
N TYR A 145 32.15 -24.58 -1.97
CA TYR A 145 31.28 -24.60 -3.15
C TYR A 145 29.85 -24.96 -2.80
N THR A 146 29.65 -25.92 -1.89
CA THR A 146 28.29 -26.25 -1.40
C THR A 146 27.66 -25.07 -0.64
N LEU A 147 28.45 -24.32 0.13
CA LEU A 147 28.00 -23.10 0.81
C LEU A 147 27.52 -22.04 -0.18
N VAL A 148 28.34 -21.72 -1.18
CA VAL A 148 27.97 -20.71 -2.18
C VAL A 148 26.71 -21.11 -2.93
N LEU A 149 26.60 -22.35 -3.38
CA LEU A 149 25.42 -22.85 -4.09
C LEU A 149 24.15 -22.81 -3.20
N ALA A 150 24.26 -23.25 -1.93
CA ALA A 150 23.14 -23.21 -1.00
C ALA A 150 22.65 -21.78 -0.74
N LYS A 151 23.57 -20.86 -0.46
CA LYS A 151 23.27 -19.43 -0.30
C LYS A 151 22.57 -18.86 -1.53
N MET A 152 23.05 -19.15 -2.73
CA MET A 152 22.49 -18.67 -3.99
C MET A 152 21.02 -19.14 -4.18
N ILE A 153 20.75 -20.43 -3.96
CA ILE A 153 19.41 -21.00 -4.10
C ILE A 153 18.46 -20.36 -3.08
N CYS A 154 18.89 -20.25 -1.82
CA CYS A 154 18.08 -19.63 -0.77
C CYS A 154 17.79 -18.15 -1.08
N LEU A 155 18.82 -17.39 -1.47
CA LEU A 155 18.69 -15.98 -1.81
C LEU A 155 17.73 -15.75 -2.99
N PHE A 156 17.86 -16.53 -4.06
CA PHE A 156 16.99 -16.45 -5.21
C PHE A 156 15.53 -16.78 -4.85
N SER A 157 15.32 -17.83 -4.06
CA SER A 157 13.99 -18.26 -3.60
C SER A 157 13.32 -17.19 -2.75
N VAL A 158 14.05 -16.61 -1.80
CA VAL A 158 13.56 -15.51 -0.93
C VAL A 158 13.26 -14.27 -1.76
N THR A 159 14.15 -13.88 -2.68
CA THR A 159 13.95 -12.72 -3.54
C THR A 159 12.73 -12.89 -4.43
N TYR A 160 12.53 -14.08 -5.01
CA TYR A 160 11.35 -14.41 -5.80
C TYR A 160 10.06 -14.28 -4.98
N LEU A 161 10.04 -14.84 -3.76
CA LEU A 161 8.89 -14.76 -2.86
C LEU A 161 8.57 -13.30 -2.50
N MET A 162 9.57 -12.54 -2.07
CA MET A 162 9.42 -11.13 -1.71
C MET A 162 8.93 -10.29 -2.88
N ARG A 163 9.50 -10.50 -4.06
CA ARG A 163 9.05 -9.83 -5.29
C ARG A 163 7.58 -10.12 -5.60
N ARG A 164 7.14 -11.37 -5.45
CA ARG A 164 5.74 -11.77 -5.68
C ARG A 164 4.80 -11.08 -4.69
N ILE A 165 5.19 -11.00 -3.41
CA ILE A 165 4.41 -10.33 -2.37
C ILE A 165 4.29 -8.84 -2.68
N VAL A 166 5.41 -8.18 -2.94
CA VAL A 166 5.46 -6.75 -3.25
C VAL A 166 4.60 -6.44 -4.47
N ARG A 167 4.78 -7.13 -5.61
CA ARG A 167 4.01 -6.87 -6.85
C ARG A 167 2.50 -7.04 -6.68
N LYS A 168 2.06 -8.04 -5.92
CA LYS A 168 0.63 -8.31 -5.72
C LYS A 168 -0.06 -7.20 -4.92
N ARG A 169 0.68 -6.51 -4.05
CA ARG A 169 0.15 -5.54 -3.08
C ARG A 169 0.28 -4.08 -3.52
N MET A 170 1.16 -3.80 -4.47
CA MET A 170 1.52 -2.43 -4.91
C MET A 170 0.42 -1.63 -5.58
N VAL A 171 -0.60 -2.24 -6.13
CA VAL A 171 -1.62 -1.56 -6.96
C VAL A 171 -2.45 -0.56 -6.16
N LYS A 172 -2.37 -0.57 -4.82
CA LYS A 172 -3.26 0.21 -3.93
C LYS A 172 -2.54 1.21 -2.99
N ASP A 173 -1.24 1.40 -3.11
CA ASP A 173 -0.46 2.08 -2.07
C ASP A 173 -0.37 3.61 -2.28
N GLN A 174 -1.44 4.33 -1.96
CA GLN A 174 -1.44 5.80 -1.87
C GLN A 174 -1.67 6.33 -0.45
N THR A 175 -1.81 5.48 0.56
CA THR A 175 -2.13 5.92 1.90
C THR A 175 -0.89 6.11 2.77
N GLU A 176 -0.64 7.34 3.22
CA GLU A 176 0.36 7.64 4.25
C GLU A 176 -0.06 7.09 5.61
N LEU A 177 0.29 5.85 5.90
CA LEU A 177 0.02 5.21 7.17
C LEU A 177 1.12 5.45 8.21
N HIS A 178 0.73 5.48 9.48
CA HIS A 178 1.65 5.56 10.62
C HIS A 178 2.38 4.21 10.81
N ILE A 179 3.48 4.02 10.07
CA ILE A 179 4.29 2.79 10.02
C ILE A 179 5.15 2.61 11.28
N ARG A 180 5.24 3.64 12.14
CA ARG A 180 6.22 3.69 13.24
C ARG A 180 6.25 2.44 14.12
N GLY A 181 5.10 1.87 14.48
CA GLY A 181 5.05 0.67 15.30
C GLY A 181 5.42 -0.62 14.55
N MET A 182 5.22 -0.67 13.25
CA MET A 182 5.45 -1.88 12.45
C MET A 182 6.90 -2.08 12.01
N ILE A 183 7.70 -1.02 11.98
CA ILE A 183 9.15 -1.10 11.73
C ILE A 183 9.85 -1.90 12.84
N LEU A 184 9.31 -1.92 14.04
CA LEU A 184 9.90 -2.65 15.17
C LEU A 184 9.99 -4.16 14.92
N VAL A 185 9.00 -4.77 14.25
CA VAL A 185 8.99 -6.22 14.00
C VAL A 185 10.17 -6.67 13.12
N PRO A 186 10.42 -6.07 11.93
CA PRO A 186 11.62 -6.40 11.16
C PRO A 186 12.92 -6.06 11.88
N LEU A 187 12.99 -4.97 12.64
CA LEU A 187 14.17 -4.62 13.42
C LEU A 187 14.48 -5.66 14.50
N PHE A 188 13.49 -6.09 15.28
CA PHE A 188 13.66 -7.17 16.24
C PHE A 188 14.04 -8.49 15.56
N SER A 189 13.44 -8.79 14.42
CA SER A 189 13.80 -9.98 13.64
C SER A 189 15.25 -9.92 13.16
N MET A 190 15.77 -8.77 12.76
CA MET A 190 17.18 -8.58 12.41
C MET A 190 18.11 -8.80 13.60
N ILE A 191 17.74 -8.26 14.77
CA ILE A 191 18.49 -8.47 16.02
C ILE A 191 18.54 -9.98 16.36
N LEU A 192 17.42 -10.69 16.20
CA LEU A 192 17.35 -12.12 16.45
C LEU A 192 18.21 -12.93 15.47
N VAL A 193 18.16 -12.61 14.17
CA VAL A 193 19.06 -13.23 13.17
C VAL A 193 20.53 -12.97 13.52
N TYR A 194 20.83 -11.75 13.95
CA TYR A 194 22.16 -11.39 14.42
C TYR A 194 22.61 -12.21 15.64
N LEU A 195 21.79 -12.25 16.69
CA LEU A 195 22.08 -13.05 17.88
C LEU A 195 22.27 -14.53 17.51
N TYR A 196 21.51 -14.98 16.52
CA TYR A 196 21.64 -16.33 15.97
C TYR A 196 22.98 -16.55 15.25
N CYS A 197 23.52 -15.56 14.54
CA CYS A 197 24.85 -15.64 13.93
C CYS A 197 25.94 -15.76 14.99
N VAL A 198 25.81 -15.10 16.13
CA VAL A 198 26.78 -15.12 17.22
C VAL A 198 26.70 -16.40 18.06
N SER A 199 25.48 -16.85 18.39
CA SER A 199 25.24 -17.97 19.30
C SER A 199 24.74 -19.24 18.61
N GLY A 200 24.65 -19.23 17.29
CA GLY A 200 23.97 -20.26 16.51
C GLY A 200 24.72 -21.59 16.48
N GLU A 201 26.02 -21.60 16.74
CA GLU A 201 26.81 -22.84 16.82
C GLU A 201 26.32 -23.73 17.96
N SER A 202 26.14 -23.18 19.15
CA SER A 202 25.60 -23.90 20.31
C SER A 202 24.18 -24.39 20.06
N PHE A 203 23.32 -23.54 19.48
CA PHE A 203 21.96 -23.90 19.12
C PHE A 203 21.92 -25.01 18.05
N PHE A 204 22.80 -24.95 17.04
CA PHE A 204 22.91 -25.99 16.01
C PHE A 204 23.36 -27.33 16.59
N LEU A 205 24.28 -27.31 17.54
CA LEU A 205 24.77 -28.53 18.20
C LEU A 205 23.65 -29.20 19.02
N GLU A 206 22.80 -28.41 19.65
CA GLU A 206 21.70 -28.90 20.49
C GLU A 206 20.45 -29.33 19.69
N HIS A 207 20.04 -28.53 18.71
CA HIS A 207 18.75 -28.71 18.00
C HIS A 207 18.90 -29.19 16.54
N GLY A 208 20.13 -29.20 16.02
CA GLY A 208 20.44 -29.64 14.67
C GLY A 208 19.98 -28.66 13.57
N PHE A 209 20.17 -29.09 12.35
CA PHE A 209 19.84 -28.30 11.16
C PHE A 209 18.34 -27.94 11.04
N TRP A 210 17.46 -28.86 11.39
CA TRP A 210 16.01 -28.64 11.32
C TRP A 210 15.53 -27.58 12.31
N GLY A 211 16.17 -27.48 13.50
CA GLY A 211 15.87 -26.40 14.44
C GLY A 211 16.20 -25.03 13.88
N VAL A 212 17.34 -24.91 13.17
CA VAL A 212 17.75 -23.67 12.48
C VAL A 212 16.75 -23.26 11.43
N ILE A 213 16.39 -24.20 10.54
CA ILE A 213 15.38 -23.94 9.49
C ILE A 213 14.07 -23.46 10.09
N LEU A 214 13.59 -24.16 11.12
CA LEU A 214 12.32 -23.82 11.78
C LEU A 214 12.35 -22.39 12.32
N CYS A 215 13.42 -22.00 13.03
CA CYS A 215 13.56 -20.64 13.56
C CYS A 215 13.56 -19.59 12.43
N MET A 216 14.32 -19.81 11.37
CA MET A 216 14.38 -18.86 10.24
C MET A 216 13.03 -18.77 9.49
N LEU A 217 12.33 -19.89 9.31
CA LEU A 217 11.00 -19.89 8.70
C LEU A 217 9.97 -19.19 9.57
N LEU A 218 10.01 -19.35 10.91
CA LEU A 218 9.12 -18.64 11.83
C LEU A 218 9.39 -17.14 11.80
N LEU A 219 10.64 -16.70 11.81
CA LEU A 219 10.98 -15.28 11.68
C LEU A 219 10.48 -14.69 10.35
N LEU A 220 10.66 -15.42 9.25
CA LEU A 220 10.14 -14.99 7.94
C LEU A 220 8.61 -14.93 7.94
N ALA A 221 7.93 -15.93 8.51
CA ALA A 221 6.48 -15.99 8.59
C ALA A 221 5.90 -14.83 9.41
N ILE A 222 6.52 -14.48 10.55
CA ILE A 222 6.12 -13.34 11.38
C ILE A 222 6.24 -12.04 10.59
N ASN A 223 7.32 -11.84 9.85
CA ASN A 223 7.50 -10.64 9.04
C ASN A 223 6.51 -10.55 7.86
N ILE A 224 6.22 -11.67 7.20
CA ILE A 224 5.19 -11.74 6.15
C ILE A 224 3.80 -11.47 6.74
N TYR A 225 3.49 -12.03 7.91
CA TYR A 225 2.24 -11.78 8.62
C TYR A 225 2.10 -10.31 9.02
N CYS A 226 3.18 -9.69 9.50
CA CYS A 226 3.21 -8.25 9.79
C CYS A 226 2.86 -7.41 8.55
N LEU A 227 3.40 -7.75 7.37
CA LEU A 227 3.04 -7.10 6.11
C LEU A 227 1.55 -7.30 5.76
N TYR A 228 1.02 -8.49 6.00
CA TYR A 228 -0.38 -8.78 5.75
C TYR A 228 -1.30 -7.95 6.65
N VAL A 229 -1.05 -7.94 7.96
CA VAL A 229 -1.83 -7.16 8.93
C VAL A 229 -1.76 -5.66 8.61
N TRP A 230 -0.56 -5.17 8.26
CA TRP A 230 -0.41 -3.77 7.87
C TRP A 230 -1.26 -3.41 6.65
N TYR A 231 -1.26 -4.27 5.64
CA TYR A 231 -2.08 -4.06 4.43
C TYR A 231 -3.58 -4.05 4.75
N ASP A 232 -4.05 -5.00 5.56
CA ASP A 232 -5.45 -5.09 5.98
C ASP A 232 -5.89 -3.84 6.76
N LEU A 233 -5.04 -3.35 7.66
CA LEU A 233 -5.27 -2.09 8.38
C LEU A 233 -5.32 -0.88 7.43
N ALA A 234 -4.49 -0.84 6.41
CA ALA A 234 -4.48 0.23 5.42
C ALA A 234 -5.80 0.25 4.61
N GLU A 235 -6.22 -0.91 4.11
CA GLU A 235 -7.46 -1.07 3.34
C GLU A 235 -8.70 -0.70 4.19
N ASN A 236 -8.74 -1.16 5.43
CA ASN A 236 -9.83 -0.83 6.36
C ASN A 236 -9.93 0.68 6.67
N ARG A 237 -8.81 1.38 6.77
CA ARG A 237 -8.81 2.84 6.97
C ARG A 237 -9.29 3.59 5.74
N GLU A 238 -8.86 3.17 4.55
CA GLU A 238 -9.33 3.76 3.30
C GLU A 238 -10.84 3.60 3.14
N LEU A 239 -11.35 2.40 3.43
CA LEU A 239 -12.79 2.14 3.41
C LEU A 239 -13.56 3.00 4.42
N LYS A 240 -13.06 3.13 5.66
CA LYS A 240 -13.66 4.00 6.67
C LYS A 240 -13.67 5.47 6.22
N HIS A 241 -12.59 5.95 5.62
CA HIS A 241 -12.53 7.31 5.11
C HIS A 241 -13.53 7.54 3.97
N LYS A 242 -13.68 6.59 3.05
CA LYS A 242 -14.68 6.66 1.98
C LYS A 242 -16.11 6.68 2.54
N VAL A 243 -16.40 5.85 3.53
CA VAL A 243 -17.70 5.83 4.21
C VAL A 243 -17.99 7.17 4.88
N GLU A 244 -17.00 7.76 5.55
CA GLU A 244 -17.14 9.06 6.20
C GLU A 244 -17.41 10.18 5.18
N LEU A 245 -16.67 10.20 4.07
CA LEU A 245 -16.92 11.15 2.97
C LEU A 245 -18.32 11.00 2.38
N MET A 246 -18.79 9.76 2.19
CA MET A 246 -20.15 9.52 1.70
C MET A 246 -21.20 10.02 2.69
N LYS A 247 -20.98 9.84 4.00
CA LYS A 247 -21.90 10.40 5.01
C LYS A 247 -21.95 11.92 4.97
N GLN A 248 -20.78 12.58 4.91
CA GLN A 248 -20.72 14.04 4.80
C GLN A 248 -21.40 14.54 3.52
N GLN A 249 -21.20 13.86 2.41
CA GLN A 249 -21.84 14.21 1.15
C GLN A 249 -23.38 14.06 1.22
N ASN A 250 -23.87 12.98 1.84
CA ASN A 250 -25.29 12.78 2.05
C ASN A 250 -25.89 13.85 2.97
N GLU A 251 -25.18 14.23 4.02
CA GLU A 251 -25.61 15.27 4.96
C GLU A 251 -25.69 16.65 4.29
N LEU A 252 -24.66 17.00 3.49
CA LEU A 252 -24.70 18.24 2.70
C LEU A 252 -25.85 18.25 1.67
N THR A 253 -26.10 17.11 1.04
CA THR A 253 -27.21 16.96 0.11
C THR A 253 -28.56 17.15 0.83
N HIS A 254 -28.70 16.58 2.02
CA HIS A 254 -29.90 16.75 2.82
C HIS A 254 -30.12 18.21 3.22
N GLN A 255 -29.08 18.89 3.73
CA GLN A 255 -29.15 20.32 4.08
C GLN A 255 -29.53 21.18 2.86
N TYR A 256 -28.95 20.88 1.69
CA TYR A 256 -29.29 21.58 0.45
C TYR A 256 -30.81 21.47 0.13
N TYR A 257 -31.39 20.29 0.27
CA TYR A 257 -32.81 20.10 0.00
C TYR A 257 -33.71 20.70 1.08
N GLU A 258 -33.31 20.68 2.36
CA GLU A 258 -34.04 21.41 3.42
C GLU A 258 -34.05 22.92 3.18
N ASP A 259 -32.91 23.50 2.82
CA ASP A 259 -32.80 24.92 2.49
C ASP A 259 -33.65 25.27 1.26
N MET A 260 -33.63 24.42 0.26
CA MET A 260 -34.47 24.58 -0.95
C MET A 260 -35.95 24.51 -0.59
N GLU A 261 -36.36 23.60 0.28
CA GLU A 261 -37.72 23.50 0.79
C GLU A 261 -38.15 24.78 1.53
N ASN A 262 -37.30 25.26 2.41
CA ASN A 262 -37.59 26.48 3.16
C ASN A 262 -37.71 27.70 2.24
N ASN A 263 -36.85 27.83 1.25
CA ASN A 263 -36.90 28.89 0.25
C ASN A 263 -38.15 28.78 -0.63
N TYR A 264 -38.52 27.57 -1.05
CA TYR A 264 -39.73 27.32 -1.79
C TYR A 264 -40.99 27.74 -1.03
N ASN A 265 -41.09 27.33 0.22
CA ASN A 265 -42.25 27.68 1.07
C ASN A 265 -42.33 29.19 1.31
N ARG A 266 -41.19 29.86 1.43
CA ARG A 266 -41.13 31.33 1.55
C ARG A 266 -41.60 32.00 0.26
N SER A 267 -41.11 31.54 -0.89
CA SER A 267 -41.52 32.07 -2.21
C SER A 267 -43.01 31.88 -2.46
N ARG A 268 -43.56 30.69 -2.15
CA ARG A 268 -44.97 30.40 -2.27
C ARG A 268 -45.85 31.36 -1.45
N ARG A 269 -45.46 31.65 -0.22
CA ARG A 269 -46.13 32.61 0.64
C ARG A 269 -46.10 34.01 0.03
N ILE A 270 -44.95 34.46 -0.45
CA ILE A 270 -44.80 35.77 -1.09
C ILE A 270 -45.69 35.88 -2.34
N ILE A 271 -45.68 34.85 -3.20
CA ILE A 271 -46.53 34.84 -4.41
C ILE A 271 -48.02 34.90 -4.03
N HIS A 272 -48.44 34.15 -3.01
CA HIS A 272 -49.79 34.17 -2.50
C HIS A 272 -50.22 35.57 -1.99
N ASP A 273 -49.33 36.21 -1.20
CA ASP A 273 -49.59 37.53 -0.64
C ASP A 273 -49.65 38.62 -1.73
N ILE A 274 -48.71 38.54 -2.70
CA ILE A 274 -48.75 39.45 -3.86
C ILE A 274 -50.07 39.27 -4.67
N ARG A 275 -50.49 38.01 -4.90
CA ARG A 275 -51.78 37.73 -5.60
C ARG A 275 -52.96 38.33 -4.85
N ASN A 276 -52.99 38.20 -3.54
CA ASN A 276 -54.07 38.80 -2.72
C ASN A 276 -54.05 40.33 -2.76
N HIS A 277 -52.88 40.95 -2.74
CA HIS A 277 -52.73 42.39 -2.88
C HIS A 277 -53.17 42.90 -4.26
N LEU A 278 -52.81 42.18 -5.33
CA LEU A 278 -53.23 42.50 -6.69
C LEU A 278 -54.75 42.39 -6.84
N ASN A 279 -55.39 41.34 -6.34
CA ASN A 279 -56.83 41.18 -6.35
C ASN A 279 -57.57 42.33 -5.62
N MET A 280 -56.99 42.79 -4.49
CA MET A 280 -57.53 43.95 -3.77
C MET A 280 -57.39 45.28 -4.55
N LEU A 281 -56.22 45.45 -5.21
CA LEU A 281 -55.97 46.61 -6.06
C LEU A 281 -56.91 46.62 -7.31
N GLU A 282 -57.11 45.48 -7.95
CA GLU A 282 -58.00 45.29 -9.09
C GLU A 282 -59.44 45.64 -8.71
N GLN A 283 -59.93 45.18 -7.54
CA GLN A 283 -61.27 45.50 -7.04
C GLN A 283 -61.44 47.00 -6.70
N SER A 284 -60.31 47.68 -6.35
CA SER A 284 -60.31 49.09 -5.97
C SER A 284 -60.13 50.02 -7.17
N ALA A 285 -59.52 49.54 -8.23
CA ALA A 285 -59.25 50.33 -9.45
C ALA A 285 -60.52 50.38 -10.32
N LYS A 286 -61.18 51.54 -10.31
CA LYS A 286 -62.32 51.84 -11.15
C LYS A 286 -61.94 52.15 -12.61
N THR A 287 -60.83 51.69 -13.14
CA THR A 287 -60.31 52.19 -14.40
C THR A 287 -59.73 51.08 -15.27
N ASP A 288 -59.82 51.26 -16.58
CA ASP A 288 -59.42 50.59 -17.83
C ASP A 288 -58.01 49.89 -17.93
N ASN A 289 -57.45 49.37 -16.89
CA ASN A 289 -56.11 48.71 -16.91
C ASN A 289 -56.20 47.19 -16.72
N THR A 290 -57.19 46.54 -17.30
CA THR A 290 -57.36 45.07 -17.27
C THR A 290 -56.14 44.34 -17.83
N ASP A 291 -55.58 44.82 -18.93
CA ASP A 291 -54.44 44.20 -19.59
C ASP A 291 -53.16 44.16 -18.71
N TYR A 292 -52.89 45.20 -17.91
CA TYR A 292 -51.78 45.22 -16.98
C TYR A 292 -51.90 44.18 -15.86
N PHE A 293 -53.08 44.03 -15.31
CA PHE A 293 -53.37 43.06 -14.26
C PHE A 293 -53.29 41.63 -14.80
N GLU A 294 -53.79 41.36 -16.03
CA GLU A 294 -53.63 40.07 -16.69
C GLU A 294 -52.16 39.71 -16.93
N ASP A 295 -51.33 40.64 -17.38
CA ASP A 295 -49.90 40.43 -17.56
C ASP A 295 -49.20 40.10 -16.24
N VAL A 296 -49.48 40.80 -15.15
CA VAL A 296 -48.89 40.54 -13.84
C VAL A 296 -49.35 39.22 -13.26
N HIS A 297 -50.66 38.85 -13.43
CA HIS A 297 -51.14 37.52 -13.09
C HIS A 297 -50.47 36.42 -13.92
N GLY A 298 -50.21 36.65 -15.20
CA GLY A 298 -49.43 35.77 -16.08
C GLY A 298 -48.03 35.56 -15.59
N MET A 299 -47.33 36.64 -15.21
CA MET A 299 -45.98 36.58 -14.62
C MET A 299 -45.96 35.83 -13.30
N LEU A 300 -46.90 36.09 -12.39
CA LEU A 300 -47.00 35.37 -11.11
C LEU A 300 -47.26 33.88 -11.28
N ASN A 301 -48.10 33.51 -12.27
CA ASN A 301 -48.37 32.11 -12.60
C ASN A 301 -47.13 31.42 -13.19
N SER A 302 -46.33 32.16 -13.97
CA SER A 302 -45.05 31.62 -14.51
C SER A 302 -43.98 31.37 -13.45
N LEU A 303 -44.07 32.06 -12.31
CA LEU A 303 -43.21 31.85 -11.14
C LEU A 303 -43.63 30.65 -10.27
N GLY A 304 -44.83 30.09 -10.53
CA GLY A 304 -45.38 28.93 -9.84
C GLY A 304 -44.71 27.62 -10.28
N LEU A 305 -45.07 26.53 -9.60
CA LEU A 305 -44.62 25.18 -9.98
C LEU A 305 -45.19 24.76 -11.32
N LYS A 306 -44.33 24.19 -12.18
CA LYS A 306 -44.76 23.56 -13.44
C LYS A 306 -45.25 22.13 -13.25
N PHE A 307 -44.69 21.42 -12.23
CA PHE A 307 -44.99 20.01 -11.97
C PHE A 307 -45.58 19.85 -10.57
N TYR A 308 -46.66 19.08 -10.47
CA TYR A 308 -47.42 18.91 -9.23
C TYR A 308 -47.67 17.42 -8.96
N SER A 309 -47.32 16.94 -7.78
CA SER A 309 -47.68 15.63 -7.23
C SER A 309 -48.12 15.76 -5.78
N ASP A 310 -48.65 14.69 -5.21
CA ASP A 310 -49.04 14.65 -3.80
C ASP A 310 -47.80 14.67 -2.86
N ASN A 311 -46.64 14.30 -3.37
CA ASN A 311 -45.40 14.32 -2.60
C ASN A 311 -44.64 15.64 -2.81
N ARG A 312 -44.46 16.37 -1.70
CA ARG A 312 -43.87 17.70 -1.69
C ARG A 312 -42.39 17.72 -2.09
N MET A 313 -41.59 16.71 -1.62
CA MET A 313 -40.19 16.61 -1.94
C MET A 313 -39.98 16.31 -3.43
N LEU A 314 -40.80 15.40 -3.98
CA LEU A 314 -40.80 15.12 -5.42
C LEU A 314 -41.10 16.37 -6.24
N ASN A 315 -42.10 17.18 -5.85
CA ASN A 315 -42.39 18.43 -6.54
C ASN A 315 -41.21 19.37 -6.61
N MET A 316 -40.43 19.49 -5.52
CA MET A 316 -39.27 20.35 -5.48
C MET A 316 -38.17 19.85 -6.40
N ILE A 317 -37.86 18.55 -6.35
CA ILE A 317 -36.81 17.93 -7.17
C ILE A 317 -37.17 18.07 -8.67
N LEU A 318 -38.38 17.74 -9.03
CA LEU A 318 -38.83 17.85 -10.43
C LEU A 318 -38.75 19.30 -10.93
N ASN A 319 -39.25 20.26 -10.15
CA ASN A 319 -39.20 21.65 -10.56
C ASN A 319 -37.76 22.21 -10.60
N ASP A 320 -36.84 21.76 -9.75
CA ASP A 320 -35.42 22.14 -9.81
C ASP A 320 -34.75 21.55 -11.04
N LYS A 321 -34.85 20.25 -11.26
CA LYS A 321 -34.19 19.54 -12.35
C LYS A 321 -34.77 19.87 -13.73
N LEU A 322 -36.09 19.94 -13.83
CA LEU A 322 -36.76 20.15 -15.11
C LEU A 322 -36.99 21.65 -15.46
N LYS A 323 -36.71 22.58 -14.53
CA LYS A 323 -36.81 24.01 -14.77
C LYS A 323 -35.94 24.49 -15.94
N LYS A 324 -34.82 23.82 -16.19
CA LYS A 324 -33.85 24.14 -17.25
C LYS A 324 -34.28 23.65 -18.63
N LEU A 325 -35.31 22.81 -18.71
CA LEU A 325 -35.79 22.24 -19.97
C LEU A 325 -36.80 23.19 -20.64
N GLU A 326 -36.72 23.26 -21.97
CA GLU A 326 -37.66 24.02 -22.77
C GLU A 326 -39.04 23.32 -22.81
N PRO A 327 -40.14 24.07 -23.02
CA PRO A 327 -41.48 23.50 -23.16
C PRO A 327 -41.53 22.45 -24.27
N GLY A 328 -41.92 21.22 -23.93
CA GLY A 328 -41.99 20.08 -24.86
C GLY A 328 -40.82 19.12 -24.84
N GLN A 329 -39.76 19.43 -24.11
CA GLN A 329 -38.59 18.51 -23.97
C GLN A 329 -38.82 17.40 -22.94
N ALA A 330 -39.75 17.57 -22.01
CA ALA A 330 -40.11 16.54 -21.04
C ALA A 330 -41.62 16.55 -20.78
N GLU A 331 -42.20 15.38 -20.74
CA GLU A 331 -43.61 15.15 -20.34
C GLU A 331 -43.60 14.38 -19.02
N CYS A 332 -44.23 14.95 -17.98
CA CYS A 332 -44.34 14.35 -16.66
C CYS A 332 -45.80 13.98 -16.39
N ASN A 333 -46.10 12.70 -16.34
CA ASN A 333 -47.40 12.20 -15.88
C ASN A 333 -47.28 11.67 -14.46
N MET A 334 -47.83 12.39 -13.49
CA MET A 334 -47.74 12.09 -12.07
C MET A 334 -49.07 11.73 -11.41
N GLY A 335 -50.09 11.42 -12.20
CA GLY A 335 -51.40 11.04 -11.68
C GLY A 335 -51.37 9.76 -10.86
N GLY A 336 -51.73 9.84 -9.57
CA GLY A 336 -51.94 8.69 -8.71
C GLY A 336 -50.65 8.11 -8.06
N ILE A 337 -49.51 8.79 -8.14
CA ILE A 337 -48.28 8.35 -7.48
C ILE A 337 -48.41 8.62 -5.98
N ARG A 338 -48.42 7.52 -5.19
CA ARG A 338 -48.33 7.58 -3.73
C ARG A 338 -46.95 7.15 -3.29
N LEU A 339 -46.22 8.05 -2.62
CA LEU A 339 -44.88 7.82 -2.10
C LEU A 339 -44.81 7.81 -0.56
N ASP A 340 -45.98 7.58 0.09
CA ASP A 340 -46.12 7.63 1.55
C ASP A 340 -45.24 6.60 2.30
N PHE A 341 -44.73 5.58 1.59
CA PHE A 341 -43.85 4.55 2.11
C PHE A 341 -42.37 4.93 2.06
N LEU A 342 -42.01 6.03 1.41
CA LEU A 342 -40.66 6.54 1.32
C LEU A 342 -40.49 7.75 2.24
N THR A 343 -39.31 7.82 2.89
CA THR A 343 -38.93 9.04 3.60
C THR A 343 -38.55 10.14 2.61
N ASP A 344 -38.59 11.40 3.03
CA ASP A 344 -38.13 12.52 2.19
C ASP A 344 -36.72 12.37 1.69
N MET A 345 -35.88 11.72 2.48
CA MET A 345 -34.47 11.39 2.13
C MET A 345 -34.40 10.32 1.03
N ASP A 346 -35.28 9.29 1.09
CA ASP A 346 -35.37 8.26 0.05
C ASP A 346 -35.85 8.86 -1.27
N VAL A 347 -36.92 9.67 -1.22
CA VAL A 347 -37.44 10.41 -2.39
C VAL A 347 -36.33 11.27 -3.00
N THR A 348 -35.61 12.02 -2.17
CA THR A 348 -34.49 12.85 -2.61
C THR A 348 -33.43 12.03 -3.31
N THR A 349 -32.95 10.97 -2.65
CA THR A 349 -31.85 10.15 -3.17
C THR A 349 -32.22 9.45 -4.47
N ILE A 350 -33.43 8.90 -4.55
CA ILE A 350 -33.90 8.16 -5.74
C ILE A 350 -34.12 9.12 -6.91
N PHE A 351 -34.95 10.14 -6.72
CA PHE A 351 -35.39 10.99 -7.83
C PHE A 351 -34.34 12.01 -8.25
N ALA A 352 -33.48 12.52 -7.34
CA ALA A 352 -32.39 13.39 -7.73
C ALA A 352 -31.37 12.64 -8.61
N ASN A 353 -31.01 11.40 -8.24
CA ASN A 353 -30.09 10.58 -9.04
C ASN A 353 -30.71 10.07 -10.35
N LEU A 354 -32.01 9.88 -10.40
CA LEU A 354 -32.68 9.39 -11.60
C LEU A 354 -32.84 10.48 -12.67
N LEU A 355 -32.89 11.75 -12.24
CA LEU A 355 -33.10 12.92 -13.10
C LEU A 355 -31.77 13.63 -13.46
N ASP A 356 -30.67 13.27 -12.86
CA ASP A 356 -29.31 13.69 -13.23
C ASP A 356 -28.80 12.91 -14.43
#